data_07ba0c6fe30c11746e82dcfd927930ed
#
_entry.id   07ba0c6fe30c11746e82dcfd927930ed
#
_cell.length_a   1.000
_cell.length_b   1.000
_cell.length_c   1.000
_cell.angle_alpha   90.00
_cell.angle_beta   90.00
_cell.angle_gamma   90.00
#
_symmetry.space_group_name_H-M   'P 1'
#
loop_
_entity.id
_entity.type
_entity.pdbx_description
1 polymer ?
#
loop_
_entity_poly.entity_id
_entity_poly.type
_entity_poly.pdbx_seq_one_letter_code
_entity_poly.pdbx_strand_id
1 'polypeptide(L)'
;MEAAVNMPEGIRVLIADDHRLFGQALEAILATDDRLEVVGHAGDGSEAVQLAISVDPDVILMDIAMPIIDGFQATKQIRRHQPQACILMLTGSNSRIDVDRAREAGAAGYVTKDRIAAELIDAILEVAP
;
A
#
# COMPACT_ATOMS: atom_id res chain seq x y z
N MET A 1 -17.95 8.70 -26.96
CA MET A 1 -17.81 8.42 -26.26
C MET A 1 -17.91 7.56 -25.21
N GLU A 2 -18.37 6.59 -25.25
CA GLU A 2 -18.43 5.74 -24.26
C GLU A 2 -17.18 5.29 -23.73
N ALA A 3 -16.17 5.16 -24.56
CA ALA A 3 -14.86 4.77 -24.12
C ALA A 3 -14.37 5.65 -23.00
N ALA A 4 -14.68 6.92 -23.07
CA ALA A 4 -14.30 7.83 -22.00
C ALA A 4 -15.01 7.47 -20.71
N VAL A 5 -16.23 7.06 -20.78
CA VAL A 5 -17.00 6.68 -19.61
C VAL A 5 -16.47 5.40 -19.02
N ASN A 6 -16.00 4.50 -19.86
CA ASN A 6 -15.54 3.20 -19.40
C ASN A 6 -14.04 3.11 -19.22
N MET A 7 -13.32 4.21 -19.41
CA MET A 7 -11.90 4.18 -19.18
C MET A 7 -11.65 3.85 -17.72
N PRO A 8 -10.72 2.94 -17.46
CA PRO A 8 -10.41 2.63 -16.10
C PRO A 8 -9.87 3.88 -15.42
N GLU A 9 -10.39 4.18 -14.28
CA GLU A 9 -9.83 5.21 -13.47
C GLU A 9 -8.45 4.77 -13.04
N GLY A 10 -7.63 5.68 -12.61
CA GLY A 10 -6.32 5.35 -12.11
C GLY A 10 -6.42 4.40 -10.92
N ILE A 11 -5.38 3.65 -10.70
CA ILE A 11 -5.28 2.79 -9.54
C ILE A 11 -5.15 3.68 -8.31
N ARG A 12 -6.06 3.55 -7.35
CA ARG A 12 -6.12 4.40 -6.17
C ARG A 12 -5.27 3.78 -5.07
N VAL A 13 -4.27 4.53 -4.62
CA VAL A 13 -3.25 4.04 -3.70
C VAL A 13 -3.31 4.80 -2.38
N LEU A 14 -3.40 4.08 -1.28
CA LEU A 14 -3.27 4.63 0.06
C LEU A 14 -1.85 4.36 0.55
N ILE A 15 -1.17 5.39 1.06
CA ILE A 15 0.15 5.24 1.62
C ILE A 15 0.03 5.26 3.15
N ALA A 16 0.58 4.26 3.81
CA ALA A 16 0.62 4.18 5.26
C ALA A 16 2.06 4.10 5.72
N ASP A 17 2.57 5.20 6.28
CA ASP A 17 3.96 5.33 6.69
C ASP A 17 4.07 6.48 7.70
N ASP A 18 4.80 6.26 8.79
CA ASP A 18 4.97 7.28 9.81
C ASP A 18 6.15 8.21 9.54
N HIS A 19 6.93 7.96 8.48
CA HIS A 19 8.05 8.80 8.09
C HIS A 19 7.63 9.75 6.98
N ARG A 20 7.43 11.02 7.35
CA ARG A 20 6.91 12.00 6.41
C ARG A 20 7.73 12.11 5.12
N LEU A 21 9.05 12.16 5.25
CA LEU A 21 9.91 12.30 4.08
C LEU A 21 9.85 11.08 3.18
N PHE A 22 9.79 9.90 3.77
CA PHE A 22 9.66 8.68 3.00
C PHE A 22 8.32 8.64 2.25
N GLY A 23 7.25 9.04 2.93
CA GLY A 23 5.94 9.12 2.28
C GLY A 23 5.93 10.09 1.11
N GLN A 24 6.61 11.24 1.24
CA GLN A 24 6.73 12.18 0.14
C GLN A 24 7.52 11.60 -1.02
N ALA A 25 8.57 10.83 -0.71
CA ALA A 25 9.34 10.16 -1.77
C ALA A 25 8.48 9.13 -2.51
N LEU A 26 7.65 8.39 -1.78
CA LEU A 26 6.72 7.45 -2.40
C LEU A 26 5.75 8.17 -3.33
N GLU A 27 5.17 9.28 -2.87
CA GLU A 27 4.27 10.05 -3.72
C GLU A 27 4.95 10.52 -4.99
N ALA A 28 6.19 10.98 -4.89
CA ALA A 28 6.94 11.44 -6.05
C ALA A 28 7.16 10.31 -7.05
N ILE A 29 7.47 9.12 -6.56
CA ILE A 29 7.65 7.95 -7.43
C ILE A 29 6.34 7.60 -8.12
N LEU A 30 5.24 7.56 -7.37
CA LEU A 30 3.94 7.21 -7.93
C LEU A 30 3.45 8.24 -8.94
N ALA A 31 3.81 9.51 -8.74
CA ALA A 31 3.42 10.58 -9.66
C ALA A 31 4.07 10.45 -11.04
N THR A 32 5.09 9.61 -11.18
CA THR A 32 5.71 9.41 -12.50
C THR A 32 4.88 8.50 -13.41
N ASP A 33 3.81 7.90 -12.89
CA ASP A 33 2.98 7.01 -13.69
C ASP A 33 1.52 7.47 -13.60
N ASP A 34 0.97 7.87 -14.74
CA ASP A 34 -0.38 8.43 -14.80
C ASP A 34 -1.48 7.45 -14.41
N ARG A 35 -1.16 6.17 -14.35
CA ARG A 35 -2.13 5.16 -13.95
C ARG A 35 -2.37 5.11 -12.45
N LEU A 36 -1.53 5.79 -11.66
CA LEU A 36 -1.56 5.73 -10.21
C LEU A 36 -2.03 7.05 -9.62
N GLU A 37 -2.88 6.97 -8.61
CA GLU A 37 -3.40 8.14 -7.91
C GLU A 37 -3.30 7.91 -6.41
N VAL A 38 -2.60 8.78 -5.69
CA VAL A 38 -2.51 8.69 -4.23
C VAL A 38 -3.78 9.31 -3.66
N VAL A 39 -4.55 8.53 -2.91
CA VAL A 39 -5.85 8.97 -2.38
C VAL A 39 -5.83 9.25 -0.88
N GLY A 40 -4.72 8.99 -0.22
CA GLY A 40 -4.63 9.29 1.20
C GLY A 40 -3.28 8.92 1.77
N HIS A 41 -3.03 9.39 2.98
CA HIS A 41 -1.78 9.18 3.67
C HIS A 41 -2.07 8.95 5.15
N ALA A 42 -1.73 7.78 5.65
CA ALA A 42 -1.89 7.43 7.05
C ALA A 42 -0.54 7.50 7.74
N GLY A 43 -0.50 8.09 8.93
CA GLY A 43 0.72 8.24 9.69
C GLY A 43 0.96 7.17 10.74
N ASP A 44 0.00 6.29 10.94
CA ASP A 44 0.14 5.16 11.87
C ASP A 44 -0.80 4.04 11.45
N GLY A 45 -0.67 2.89 12.11
CA GLY A 45 -1.46 1.73 11.73
C GLY A 45 -2.95 1.87 11.98
N SER A 46 -3.33 2.59 13.04
CA SER A 46 -4.74 2.81 13.34
C SER A 46 -5.39 3.69 12.28
N GLU A 47 -4.70 4.77 11.88
CA GLU A 47 -5.17 5.64 10.83
C GLU A 47 -5.25 4.91 9.50
N ALA A 48 -4.30 4.00 9.25
CA ALA A 48 -4.32 3.19 8.03
C ALA A 48 -5.60 2.36 7.94
N VAL A 49 -6.01 1.74 9.05
CA VAL A 49 -7.25 0.97 9.07
C VAL A 49 -8.46 1.87 8.79
N GLN A 50 -8.52 3.02 9.44
CA GLN A 50 -9.64 3.95 9.27
C GLN A 50 -9.72 4.47 7.84
N LEU A 51 -8.59 4.88 7.27
CA LEU A 51 -8.57 5.40 5.92
C LEU A 51 -8.86 4.31 4.88
N ALA A 52 -8.37 3.10 5.09
CA ALA A 52 -8.68 2.00 4.18
C ALA A 52 -10.18 1.79 4.08
N ILE A 53 -10.90 1.92 5.19
CA ILE A 53 -12.35 1.75 5.18
C ILE A 53 -13.02 2.94 4.50
N SER A 54 -12.58 4.16 4.81
CA SER A 54 -13.28 5.36 4.34
C SER A 54 -12.99 5.68 2.88
N VAL A 55 -11.78 5.44 2.38
CA VAL A 55 -11.46 5.77 0.99
C VAL A 55 -11.48 4.56 0.05
N ASP A 56 -11.52 3.36 0.61
CA ASP A 56 -11.61 2.12 -0.15
C ASP A 56 -10.60 2.08 -1.32
N PRO A 57 -9.30 2.09 -1.03
CA PRO A 57 -8.28 2.16 -2.08
C PRO A 57 -8.14 0.82 -2.82
N ASP A 58 -7.57 0.88 -4.01
CA ASP A 58 -7.28 -0.34 -4.77
C ASP A 58 -6.05 -1.06 -4.21
N VAL A 59 -5.05 -0.30 -3.79
CA VAL A 59 -3.81 -0.85 -3.22
C VAL A 59 -3.40 -0.01 -2.02
N ILE A 60 -2.92 -0.66 -0.99
CA ILE A 60 -2.39 0.01 0.20
C ILE A 60 -0.91 -0.30 0.29
N LEU A 61 -0.08 0.74 0.32
CA LEU A 61 1.34 0.59 0.61
C LEU A 61 1.50 0.70 2.11
N MET A 62 1.95 -0.36 2.76
CA MET A 62 1.95 -0.47 4.22
C MET A 62 3.36 -0.65 4.75
N ASP A 63 3.86 0.35 5.47
CA ASP A 63 5.12 0.19 6.18
C ASP A 63 4.91 -0.77 7.35
N ILE A 64 5.88 -1.63 7.59
CA ILE A 64 5.79 -2.58 8.69
C ILE A 64 5.93 -1.87 10.03
N ALA A 65 6.90 -0.98 10.15
CA ALA A 65 7.23 -0.34 11.43
C ALA A 65 6.47 0.96 11.62
N MET A 66 5.32 0.89 12.26
CA MET A 66 4.50 2.07 12.56
C MET A 66 4.07 2.06 14.02
N PRO A 67 3.82 3.25 14.61
CA PRO A 67 3.35 3.31 15.98
C PRO A 67 1.88 2.92 16.11
N ILE A 68 1.45 2.69 17.32
CA ILE A 68 0.10 2.30 17.75
C ILE A 68 -0.17 0.86 17.41
N ILE A 69 -0.34 0.53 16.14
CA ILE A 69 -0.31 -0.85 15.68
C ILE A 69 0.62 -0.91 14.48
N ASP A 70 1.35 -2.00 14.36
CA ASP A 70 2.32 -2.13 13.27
C ASP A 70 1.62 -2.51 11.96
N GLY A 71 2.40 -2.58 10.87
CA GLY A 71 1.83 -2.88 9.56
C GLY A 71 1.23 -4.27 9.45
N PHE A 72 1.75 -5.25 10.18
CA PHE A 72 1.18 -6.60 10.16
C PHE A 72 -0.21 -6.59 10.80
N GLN A 73 -0.33 -5.93 11.95
CA GLN A 73 -1.61 -5.84 12.65
C GLN A 73 -2.63 -5.04 11.86
N ALA A 74 -2.19 -3.93 11.26
CA ALA A 74 -3.07 -3.10 10.44
C ALA A 74 -3.58 -3.90 9.24
N THR A 75 -2.69 -4.68 8.59
CA THR A 75 -3.06 -5.51 7.46
C THR A 75 -4.13 -6.53 7.86
N LYS A 76 -3.96 -7.19 9.00
CA LYS A 76 -4.95 -8.15 9.47
C LYS A 76 -6.31 -7.50 9.69
N GLN A 77 -6.32 -6.32 10.32
CA GLN A 77 -7.58 -5.63 10.59
C GLN A 77 -8.26 -5.16 9.31
N ILE A 78 -7.49 -4.63 8.37
CA ILE A 78 -8.04 -4.19 7.09
C ILE A 78 -8.65 -5.38 6.36
N ARG A 79 -7.96 -6.51 6.33
CA ARG A 79 -8.45 -7.71 5.65
C ARG A 79 -9.71 -8.28 6.27
N ARG A 80 -9.91 -8.07 7.56
CA ARG A 80 -11.17 -8.48 8.21
C ARG A 80 -12.35 -7.68 7.71
N HIS A 81 -12.17 -6.37 7.50
CA HIS A 81 -13.24 -5.49 7.03
C HIS A 81 -13.37 -5.53 5.51
N GLN A 82 -12.27 -5.73 4.83
CA GLN A 82 -12.22 -5.70 3.36
C GLN A 82 -11.39 -6.89 2.88
N PRO A 83 -12.00 -8.08 2.79
CA PRO A 83 -11.25 -9.30 2.42
C PRO A 83 -10.55 -9.23 1.07
N GLN A 84 -10.96 -8.29 0.22
CA GLN A 84 -10.36 -8.13 -1.11
C GLN A 84 -9.29 -7.04 -1.16
N ALA A 85 -8.99 -6.42 -0.01
CA ALA A 85 -7.98 -5.35 0.01
C ALA A 85 -6.62 -5.91 -0.41
N CYS A 86 -5.92 -5.16 -1.26
CA CYS A 86 -4.59 -5.51 -1.74
C CYS A 86 -3.58 -4.69 -0.97
N ILE A 87 -2.84 -5.33 -0.08
CA ILE A 87 -1.82 -4.66 0.73
C ILE A 87 -0.45 -5.09 0.24
N LEU A 88 0.37 -4.10 -0.10
CA LEU A 88 1.76 -4.31 -0.49
C LEU A 88 2.62 -3.79 0.67
N MET A 89 3.32 -4.70 1.34
CA MET A 89 4.13 -4.33 2.49
C MET A 89 5.44 -3.70 2.03
N LEU A 90 5.86 -2.66 2.74
CA LEU A 90 7.15 -2.03 2.52
C LEU A 90 8.04 -2.41 3.70
N THR A 91 9.15 -3.06 3.42
CA THR A 91 10.00 -3.62 4.45
C THR A 91 11.44 -3.17 4.29
N GLY A 92 12.10 -2.91 5.42
CA GLY A 92 13.52 -2.58 5.41
C GLY A 92 14.41 -3.77 5.11
N SER A 93 13.87 -4.98 5.11
CA SER A 93 14.65 -6.17 4.88
C SER A 93 13.79 -7.25 4.23
N ASN A 94 14.47 -8.16 3.50
CA ASN A 94 13.77 -9.28 2.88
C ASN A 94 13.96 -10.55 3.71
N SER A 95 14.10 -10.42 5.03
CA SER A 95 14.27 -11.58 5.89
C SER A 95 13.05 -12.51 5.74
N ARG A 96 13.31 -13.81 5.81
CA ARG A 96 12.25 -14.79 5.65
C ARG A 96 11.15 -14.60 6.70
N ILE A 97 11.53 -14.19 7.92
CA ILE A 97 10.56 -13.99 9.00
C ILE A 97 9.58 -12.87 8.62
N ASP A 98 10.08 -11.74 8.13
CA ASP A 98 9.23 -10.63 7.75
C ASP A 98 8.36 -10.97 6.55
N VAL A 99 8.91 -11.67 5.58
CA VAL A 99 8.15 -12.10 4.41
C VAL A 99 7.03 -13.05 4.80
N ASP A 100 7.34 -14.01 5.68
CA ASP A 100 6.32 -14.96 6.16
C ASP A 100 5.24 -14.26 6.96
N ARG A 101 5.61 -13.29 7.82
CA ARG A 101 4.64 -12.54 8.60
C ARG A 101 3.74 -11.70 7.70
N ALA A 102 4.29 -11.11 6.65
CA ALA A 102 3.49 -10.35 5.70
C ALA A 102 2.44 -11.24 5.04
N ARG A 103 2.86 -12.43 4.61
CA ARG A 103 1.95 -13.37 3.97
C ARG A 103 0.87 -13.83 4.93
N GLU A 104 1.25 -14.18 6.17
CA GLU A 104 0.29 -14.61 7.17
C GLU A 104 -0.71 -13.53 7.55
N ALA A 105 -0.28 -12.26 7.50
CA ALA A 105 -1.17 -11.13 7.77
C ALA A 105 -2.16 -10.91 6.63
N GLY A 106 -1.92 -11.47 5.46
CA GLY A 106 -2.81 -11.34 4.31
C GLY A 106 -2.33 -10.33 3.27
N ALA A 107 -1.04 -9.96 3.29
CA ALA A 107 -0.49 -9.07 2.27
C ALA A 107 -0.43 -9.76 0.92
N ALA A 108 -0.66 -9.01 -0.14
CA ALA A 108 -0.58 -9.51 -1.51
C ALA A 108 0.86 -9.62 -1.99
N GLY A 109 1.77 -8.87 -1.38
CA GLY A 109 3.17 -8.91 -1.73
C GLY A 109 3.99 -7.99 -0.83
N TYR A 110 5.26 -7.85 -1.14
CA TYR A 110 6.14 -6.93 -0.41
C TYR A 110 7.19 -6.36 -1.36
N VAL A 111 7.70 -5.18 -1.00
CA VAL A 111 8.83 -4.56 -1.70
C VAL A 111 9.80 -4.10 -0.63
N THR A 112 11.08 -4.41 -0.81
CA THR A 112 12.10 -3.92 0.11
C THR A 112 12.39 -2.45 -0.18
N LYS A 113 12.67 -1.68 0.87
CA LYS A 113 12.81 -0.23 0.73
C LYS A 113 13.96 0.17 -0.17
N ASP A 114 15.00 -0.65 -0.25
CA ASP A 114 16.14 -0.39 -1.14
C ASP A 114 15.82 -0.61 -2.61
N ARG A 115 14.69 -1.25 -2.93
CA ARG A 115 14.29 -1.53 -4.31
C ARG A 115 13.05 -0.77 -4.75
N ILE A 116 12.57 0.16 -3.93
CA ILE A 116 11.34 0.87 -4.23
C ILE A 116 11.41 1.60 -5.57
N ALA A 117 12.50 2.32 -5.84
CA ALA A 117 12.61 3.07 -7.09
C ALA A 117 12.55 2.16 -8.32
N ALA A 118 13.08 0.94 -8.20
CA ALA A 118 13.14 0.02 -9.34
C ALA A 118 11.90 -0.85 -9.47
N GLU A 119 11.24 -1.19 -8.36
CA GLU A 119 10.23 -2.25 -8.37
C GLU A 119 8.82 -1.84 -7.92
N LEU A 120 8.67 -0.69 -7.28
CA LEU A 120 7.39 -0.36 -6.62
C LEU A 120 6.24 -0.27 -7.61
N ILE A 121 6.41 0.48 -8.68
CA ILE A 121 5.32 0.67 -9.65
C ILE A 121 4.89 -0.66 -10.26
N ASP A 122 5.86 -1.46 -10.68
CA ASP A 122 5.53 -2.78 -11.24
C ASP A 122 4.83 -3.66 -10.23
N ALA A 123 5.26 -3.62 -8.98
CA ALA A 123 4.62 -4.41 -7.93
C ALA A 123 3.18 -3.97 -7.70
N ILE A 124 2.92 -2.66 -7.72
CA ILE A 124 1.55 -2.14 -7.59
C ILE A 124 0.68 -2.63 -8.74
N LEU A 125 1.19 -2.50 -9.96
CA LEU A 125 0.42 -2.92 -11.14
C LEU A 125 0.15 -4.41 -11.13
N GLU A 126 1.05 -5.19 -10.56
CA GLU A 126 0.88 -6.63 -10.50
C GLU A 126 -0.21 -7.05 -9.50
N VAL A 127 -0.30 -6.37 -8.35
CA VAL A 127 -1.28 -6.74 -7.33
C VAL A 127 -2.61 -6.03 -7.46
N ALA A 128 -2.68 -4.96 -8.22
CA ALA A 128 -3.91 -4.18 -8.37
C ALA A 128 -5.01 -5.03 -9.01
N PRO A 129 -6.25 -4.87 -8.56
CA PRO A 129 -7.37 -5.64 -9.10
C PRO A 129 -7.70 -5.30 -10.56
#